data_fe475eb0d11fbdd6f15377d90b6c84cf
#
_entry.id   fe475eb0d11fbdd6f15377d90b6c84cf
#
_cell.length_a   1.000
_cell.length_b   1.000
_cell.length_c   1.000
_cell.angle_alpha   90.00
_cell.angle_beta   90.00
_cell.angle_gamma   90.00
#
_symmetry.space_group_name_H-M   'P 1'
#
loop_
_entity.id
_entity.type
_entity.pdbx_description
1 polymer ?
#
loop_
_entity_poly.entity_id
_entity_poly.type
_entity_poly.pdbx_seq_one_letter_code
_entity_poly.pdbx_strand_id
1 'polypeptide(L)'
;NYFTMVYGVINLTKRTLSIVHAAHPPSFLIKSSGEVKTLGARNFPLGVFPDAEFRTEYYDVEPGDRLLIYSDGVTECKNQEGELFSENRLEEFLVNNKSNPSQDIIKDLENTLRNWHVEESFQDDLTFFIVEFSG
;
A
#
# COMPACT_ATOMS: atom_id res chain seq x y z
N ASN A 1 -5.42 -8.76 -22.92
CA ASN A 1 -5.08 -9.13 -21.54
C ASN A 1 -4.05 -8.16 -20.99
N TYR A 2 -4.22 -7.78 -19.74
CA TYR A 2 -3.29 -6.91 -19.03
C TYR A 2 -3.16 -7.36 -17.58
N PHE A 3 -2.14 -6.89 -16.91
CA PHE A 3 -1.94 -7.14 -15.50
C PHE A 3 -1.42 -5.90 -14.78
N THR A 4 -1.54 -5.89 -13.48
CA THR A 4 -1.02 -4.83 -12.62
C THR A 4 0.14 -5.38 -11.81
N MET A 5 1.12 -4.52 -11.53
CA MET A 5 2.31 -4.96 -10.83
C MET A 5 2.91 -3.81 -10.02
N VAL A 6 3.47 -4.14 -8.89
CA VAL A 6 4.43 -3.31 -8.21
C VAL A 6 5.74 -4.08 -8.13
N TYR A 7 6.83 -3.42 -8.49
CA TYR A 7 8.18 -3.98 -8.45
C TYR A 7 9.09 -3.04 -7.69
N GLY A 8 9.81 -3.57 -6.75
CA GLY A 8 10.71 -2.77 -5.94
C GLY A 8 12.05 -3.46 -5.71
N VAL A 9 13.08 -2.65 -5.56
CA VAL A 9 14.43 -3.10 -5.20
C VAL A 9 14.89 -2.30 -3.99
N ILE A 10 15.32 -3.02 -2.96
CA ILE A 10 15.86 -2.44 -1.74
C ILE A 10 17.36 -2.63 -1.76
N ASN A 11 18.10 -1.53 -1.70
CA ASN A 11 19.55 -1.57 -1.56
C ASN A 11 19.91 -1.32 -0.09
N LEU A 12 20.29 -2.36 0.61
CA LEU A 12 20.57 -2.28 2.05
C LEU A 12 21.82 -1.47 2.37
N THR A 13 22.80 -1.49 1.47
CA THR A 13 24.05 -0.74 1.67
C THR A 13 23.83 0.75 1.51
N LYS A 14 23.11 1.15 0.46
CA LYS A 14 22.82 2.55 0.17
C LYS A 14 21.57 3.06 0.90
N ARG A 15 20.80 2.16 1.49
CA ARG A 15 19.53 2.47 2.17
C ARG A 15 18.57 3.19 1.24
N THR A 16 18.38 2.62 0.05
CA THR A 16 17.45 3.17 -0.94
C THR A 16 16.41 2.14 -1.35
N LEU A 17 15.24 2.65 -1.69
CA LEU A 17 14.14 1.89 -2.28
C LEU A 17 13.90 2.43 -3.68
N SER A 18 13.97 1.55 -4.67
CA SER A 18 13.56 1.85 -6.05
C SER A 18 12.25 1.12 -6.29
N ILE A 19 11.21 1.80 -6.73
CA ILE A 19 9.89 1.20 -6.87
C ILE A 19 9.18 1.69 -8.13
N VAL A 20 8.47 0.75 -8.78
CA VAL A 20 7.64 1.01 -9.96
C VAL A 20 6.25 0.45 -9.71
N HIS A 21 5.24 1.25 -9.98
CA HIS A 21 3.83 0.84 -9.94
C HIS A 21 3.28 0.81 -11.36
N ALA A 22 2.71 -0.32 -11.77
CA ALA A 22 2.06 -0.48 -13.07
C ALA A 22 0.57 -0.73 -12.84
N ALA A 23 -0.22 0.33 -12.85
CA ALA A 23 -1.66 0.35 -12.52
C ALA A 23 -2.00 -0.25 -11.16
N HIS A 24 -1.01 -0.46 -10.32
CA HIS A 24 -1.18 -0.95 -8.97
C HIS A 24 -1.50 0.23 -8.04
N PRO A 25 -2.29 0.03 -6.96
CA PRO A 25 -2.51 1.10 -5.98
C PRO A 25 -1.19 1.66 -5.46
N PRO A 26 -1.13 2.97 -5.15
CA PRO A 26 0.07 3.54 -4.54
C PRO A 26 0.37 2.85 -3.21
N SER A 27 1.65 2.73 -2.91
CA SER A 27 2.10 2.19 -1.62
C SER A 27 2.23 3.33 -0.60
N PHE A 28 2.24 2.98 0.68
CA PHE A 28 2.46 3.96 1.74
C PHE A 28 3.77 3.66 2.46
N LEU A 29 4.60 4.68 2.58
CA LEU A 29 5.85 4.61 3.34
C LEU A 29 5.65 5.33 4.68
N ILE A 30 5.72 4.57 5.77
CA ILE A 30 5.62 5.10 7.13
C ILE A 30 7.04 5.31 7.62
N LYS A 31 7.47 6.56 7.68
CA LYS A 31 8.82 6.90 8.13
C LYS A 31 8.95 6.72 9.63
N SER A 32 10.14 6.36 10.09
CA SER A 32 10.44 6.28 11.51
C SER A 32 10.24 7.62 12.23
N SER A 33 10.34 8.73 11.47
CA SER A 33 10.04 10.07 11.97
C SER A 33 8.55 10.32 12.25
N GLY A 34 7.66 9.45 11.75
CA GLY A 34 6.22 9.58 11.87
C GLY A 34 5.53 10.17 10.63
N GLU A 35 6.28 10.55 9.60
CA GLU A 35 5.69 10.98 8.34
C GLU A 35 5.14 9.79 7.57
N VAL A 36 3.96 9.94 6.97
CA VAL A 36 3.37 8.94 6.07
C VAL A 36 3.40 9.51 4.66
N LYS A 37 4.12 8.84 3.77
CA LYS A 37 4.26 9.24 2.37
C LYS A 37 3.48 8.30 1.47
N THR A 38 2.80 8.86 0.47
CA THR A 38 2.18 8.09 -0.60
C THR A 38 3.20 7.92 -1.72
N LEU A 39 3.50 6.69 -2.09
CA LEU A 39 4.48 6.36 -3.13
C LEU A 39 3.78 5.90 -4.40
N GLY A 40 4.14 6.51 -5.51
CA GLY A 40 3.63 6.15 -6.82
C GLY A 40 2.28 6.79 -7.12
N ALA A 41 1.93 6.69 -8.38
CA ALA A 41 0.63 7.07 -8.89
C ALA A 41 0.11 5.92 -9.74
N ARG A 42 -1.21 5.82 -9.87
CA ARG A 42 -1.81 4.79 -10.69
C ARG A 42 -1.47 5.05 -12.15
N ASN A 43 -0.72 4.14 -12.75
CA ASN A 43 -0.31 4.15 -14.16
C ASN A 43 -1.15 3.18 -14.97
N PHE A 44 -0.83 3.05 -16.26
CA PHE A 44 -1.49 2.08 -17.11
C PHE A 44 -1.07 0.65 -16.75
N PRO A 45 -1.99 -0.34 -16.83
CA PRO A 45 -1.62 -1.74 -16.68
C PRO A 45 -0.63 -2.18 -17.75
N LEU A 46 0.26 -3.11 -17.37
CA LEU A 46 1.19 -3.70 -18.31
C LEU A 46 0.43 -4.47 -19.40
N GLY A 47 0.85 -4.29 -20.65
CA GLY A 47 0.27 -4.97 -21.81
C GLY A 47 -0.91 -4.27 -22.46
N VAL A 48 -1.44 -3.18 -21.86
CA VAL A 48 -2.54 -2.41 -22.47
C VAL A 48 -2.01 -1.49 -23.56
N PHE A 49 -0.91 -0.80 -23.30
CA PHE A 49 -0.28 0.11 -24.25
C PHE A 49 1.17 -0.33 -24.48
N PRO A 50 1.52 -0.76 -25.71
CA PRO A 50 2.89 -1.24 -25.97
C PRO A 50 3.99 -0.21 -25.71
N ASP A 51 3.65 1.08 -25.89
CA ASP A 51 4.61 2.17 -25.72
C ASP A 51 4.48 2.86 -24.37
N ALA A 52 3.70 2.31 -23.44
CA ALA A 52 3.53 2.89 -22.11
C ALA A 52 4.86 2.85 -21.34
N GLU A 53 5.25 3.99 -20.80
CA GLU A 53 6.42 4.12 -19.95
C GLU A 53 6.01 4.09 -18.50
N PHE A 54 6.78 3.35 -17.70
CA PHE A 54 6.58 3.27 -16.27
C PHE A 54 7.77 3.91 -15.56
N ARG A 55 7.48 4.87 -14.69
CA ARG A 55 8.52 5.63 -14.00
C ARG A 55 8.98 4.88 -12.76
N THR A 56 10.30 4.71 -12.64
CA THR A 56 10.92 4.26 -11.39
C THR A 56 11.04 5.44 -10.44
N GLU A 57 10.57 5.27 -9.23
CA GLU A 57 10.72 6.27 -8.17
C GLU A 57 11.77 5.78 -7.17
N TYR A 58 12.51 6.72 -6.59
CA TYR A 58 13.62 6.44 -5.68
C TYR A 58 13.38 7.14 -4.36
N TYR A 59 13.55 6.41 -3.27
CA TYR A 59 13.35 6.94 -1.91
C TYR A 59 14.49 6.49 -1.01
N ASP A 60 14.90 7.36 -0.11
CA ASP A 60 15.79 6.99 0.98
C ASP A 60 14.97 6.30 2.07
N VAL A 61 15.54 5.23 2.64
CA VAL A 61 14.91 4.49 3.73
C VAL A 61 15.86 4.43 4.92
N GLU A 62 15.28 4.45 6.11
CA GLU A 62 16.01 4.40 7.37
C GLU A 62 15.50 3.24 8.22
N PRO A 63 16.32 2.77 9.17
CA PRO A 63 15.85 1.76 10.12
C PRO A 63 14.56 2.21 10.80
N GLY A 64 13.58 1.31 10.85
CA GLY A 64 12.27 1.62 11.41
C GLY A 64 11.25 2.13 10.39
N ASP A 65 11.68 2.48 9.18
CA ASP A 65 10.73 2.79 8.11
C ASP A 65 9.96 1.54 7.71
N ARG A 66 8.70 1.70 7.31
CA ARG A 66 7.83 0.60 6.96
C ARG A 66 7.08 0.90 5.67
N LEU A 67 7.03 -0.08 4.77
CA LEU A 67 6.36 0.04 3.49
C LEU A 67 5.10 -0.84 3.52
N LEU A 68 3.93 -0.24 3.32
CA LEU A 68 2.67 -0.95 3.18
C LEU A 68 2.34 -1.10 1.70
N ILE A 69 2.16 -2.34 1.27
CA ILE A 69 1.69 -2.69 -0.07
C ILE A 69 0.36 -3.43 0.08
N TYR A 70 -0.61 -3.10 -0.76
CA TYR A 70 -1.97 -3.65 -0.65
C TYR A 70 -2.61 -3.79 -2.03
N SER A 71 -3.57 -4.70 -2.13
CA SER A 71 -4.37 -4.88 -3.35
C SER A 71 -5.54 -3.91 -3.40
N ASP A 72 -6.12 -3.71 -4.60
CA ASP A 72 -7.31 -2.88 -4.79
C ASP A 72 -8.48 -3.29 -3.89
N GLY A 73 -8.56 -4.56 -3.51
CA GLY A 73 -9.62 -5.05 -2.62
C GLY A 73 -9.70 -4.30 -1.30
N VAL A 74 -8.58 -3.75 -0.83
CA VAL A 74 -8.57 -2.95 0.41
C VAL A 74 -9.30 -1.63 0.23
N THR A 75 -8.92 -0.85 -0.76
CA THR A 75 -9.50 0.49 -0.99
C THR A 75 -10.88 0.44 -1.63
N GLU A 76 -11.19 -0.63 -2.34
CA GLU A 76 -12.50 -0.83 -2.98
C GLU A 76 -13.49 -1.58 -2.09
N CYS A 77 -13.10 -1.93 -0.86
CA CYS A 77 -13.98 -2.55 0.11
C CYS A 77 -15.16 -1.62 0.42
N LYS A 78 -16.38 -2.11 0.22
CA LYS A 78 -17.61 -1.33 0.36
C LYS A 78 -18.30 -1.59 1.68
N ASN A 79 -18.88 -0.53 2.26
CA ASN A 79 -19.79 -0.66 3.39
C ASN A 79 -21.22 -0.96 2.89
N GLN A 80 -22.19 -0.98 3.80
CA GLN A 80 -23.59 -1.27 3.46
C GLN A 80 -24.21 -0.22 2.53
N GLU A 81 -23.75 1.02 2.59
CA GLU A 81 -24.21 2.10 1.74
C GLU A 81 -23.50 2.13 0.38
N GLY A 82 -22.58 1.20 0.12
CA GLY A 82 -21.82 1.14 -1.11
C GLY A 82 -20.64 2.10 -1.16
N GLU A 83 -20.26 2.70 -0.04
CA GLU A 83 -19.10 3.58 0.03
C GLU A 83 -17.81 2.77 0.07
N LEU A 84 -16.82 3.19 -0.73
CA LEU A 84 -15.50 2.57 -0.74
C LEU A 84 -14.71 2.97 0.51
N PHE A 85 -13.89 2.06 1.03
CA PHE A 85 -12.97 2.39 2.11
C PHE A 85 -12.05 3.53 1.68
N SER A 86 -11.48 3.45 0.49
CA SER A 86 -10.68 4.47 -0.19
C SER A 86 -9.26 4.61 0.33
N GLU A 87 -8.41 5.20 -0.51
CA GLU A 87 -7.03 5.51 -0.15
C GLU A 87 -6.95 6.54 0.97
N ASN A 88 -7.87 7.49 1.00
CA ASN A 88 -7.89 8.53 2.04
C ASN A 88 -8.14 7.94 3.43
N ARG A 89 -9.07 7.00 3.54
CA ARG A 89 -9.33 6.33 4.83
C ARG A 89 -8.17 5.43 5.24
N LEU A 90 -7.52 4.78 4.27
CA LEU A 90 -6.34 3.98 4.56
C LEU A 90 -5.19 4.86 5.07
N GLU A 91 -4.95 6.00 4.42
CA GLU A 91 -3.93 6.95 4.86
C GLU A 91 -4.23 7.47 6.27
N GLU A 92 -5.48 7.87 6.53
CA GLU A 92 -5.91 8.31 7.85
C GLU A 92 -5.69 7.24 8.91
N PHE A 93 -6.03 5.98 8.59
CA PHE A 93 -5.78 4.85 9.47
C PHE A 93 -4.29 4.73 9.80
N LEU A 94 -3.40 4.82 8.78
CA LEU A 94 -1.96 4.71 8.98
C LEU A 94 -1.41 5.86 9.82
N VAL A 95 -1.88 7.08 9.60
CA VAL A 95 -1.48 8.24 10.40
C VAL A 95 -1.87 8.04 11.87
N ASN A 96 -3.06 7.52 12.12
CA ASN A 96 -3.55 7.30 13.48
C ASN A 96 -2.86 6.12 14.18
N ASN A 97 -2.27 5.19 13.43
CA ASN A 97 -1.67 3.97 13.97
C ASN A 97 -0.16 3.87 13.74
N LYS A 98 0.47 4.91 13.25
CA LYS A 98 1.89 4.91 12.86
C LYS A 98 2.87 4.59 13.99
N SER A 99 2.46 4.80 15.23
CA SER A 99 3.30 4.52 16.40
C SER A 99 3.19 3.08 16.88
N ASN A 100 2.25 2.31 16.34
CA ASN A 100 2.03 0.93 16.74
C ASN A 100 3.01 -0.02 16.04
N PRO A 101 3.33 -1.17 16.66
CA PRO A 101 4.10 -2.22 15.98
C PRO A 101 3.41 -2.69 14.69
N SER A 102 4.20 -3.14 13.72
CA SER A 102 3.68 -3.60 12.42
C SER A 102 2.62 -4.69 12.55
N GLN A 103 2.79 -5.62 13.47
CA GLN A 103 1.81 -6.69 13.70
C GLN A 103 0.46 -6.14 14.14
N ASP A 104 0.46 -5.11 14.99
CA ASP A 104 -0.77 -4.47 15.47
C ASP A 104 -1.44 -3.68 14.34
N ILE A 105 -0.66 -3.00 13.51
CA ILE A 105 -1.20 -2.27 12.34
C ILE A 105 -1.91 -3.24 11.41
N ILE A 106 -1.31 -4.38 11.11
CA ILE A 106 -1.92 -5.41 10.23
C ILE A 106 -3.22 -5.92 10.83
N LYS A 107 -3.20 -6.29 12.11
CA LYS A 107 -4.38 -6.81 12.81
C LYS A 107 -5.50 -5.77 12.89
N ASP A 108 -5.16 -4.54 13.23
CA ASP A 108 -6.14 -3.48 13.37
C ASP A 108 -6.71 -3.06 12.02
N LEU A 109 -5.90 -3.09 10.95
CA LEU A 109 -6.41 -2.84 9.59
C LEU A 109 -7.40 -3.93 9.17
N GLU A 110 -7.08 -5.19 9.42
CA GLU A 110 -8.02 -6.29 9.14
C GLU A 110 -9.34 -6.07 9.89
N ASN A 111 -9.29 -5.76 11.18
CA ASN A 111 -10.49 -5.51 11.98
C ASN A 111 -11.27 -4.29 11.47
N THR A 112 -10.57 -3.23 11.09
CA THR A 112 -11.17 -2.02 10.52
C THR A 112 -11.93 -2.33 9.25
N LEU A 113 -11.33 -3.11 8.35
CA LEU A 113 -11.98 -3.51 7.08
C LEU A 113 -13.17 -4.43 7.32
N ARG A 114 -13.07 -5.37 8.25
CA ARG A 114 -14.19 -6.25 8.60
C ARG A 114 -15.36 -5.45 9.19
N ASN A 115 -15.09 -4.48 10.03
CA ASN A 115 -16.12 -3.61 10.58
C ASN A 115 -16.74 -2.68 9.54
N TRP A 116 -15.95 -2.27 8.55
CA TRP A 116 -16.42 -1.46 7.42
C TRP A 116 -17.34 -2.24 6.51
N HIS A 117 -16.95 -3.46 6.16
CA HIS A 117 -17.67 -4.29 5.19
C HIS A 117 -18.95 -4.90 5.77
N VAL A 118 -18.94 -5.31 7.03
CA VAL A 118 -20.08 -5.88 7.79
C VAL A 118 -20.50 -7.29 7.34
N GLU A 119 -20.20 -7.71 6.12
CA GLU A 119 -20.49 -9.06 5.63
C GLU A 119 -19.41 -10.05 6.05
N GLU A 120 -19.74 -11.35 6.10
CA GLU A 120 -18.78 -12.38 6.52
C GLU A 120 -17.63 -12.58 5.54
N SER A 121 -17.86 -12.34 4.25
CA SER A 121 -16.85 -12.52 3.20
C SER A 121 -16.69 -11.25 2.38
N PHE A 122 -15.45 -10.98 1.98
CA PHE A 122 -15.15 -9.87 1.08
C PHE A 122 -15.47 -10.27 -0.37
N GLN A 123 -15.91 -9.29 -1.17
CA GLN A 123 -16.24 -9.53 -2.58
C GLN A 123 -15.01 -9.80 -3.43
N ASP A 124 -13.88 -9.18 -3.08
CA ASP A 124 -12.60 -9.34 -3.75
C ASP A 124 -11.53 -9.81 -2.79
N ASP A 125 -10.46 -10.36 -3.34
CA ASP A 125 -9.31 -10.78 -2.54
C ASP A 125 -8.68 -9.57 -1.86
N LEU A 126 -8.50 -9.69 -0.56
CA LEU A 126 -7.83 -8.70 0.26
C LEU A 126 -6.42 -9.17 0.56
N THR A 127 -5.45 -8.43 0.06
CA THR A 127 -4.04 -8.69 0.34
C THR A 127 -3.38 -7.39 0.77
N PHE A 128 -2.69 -7.43 1.90
CA PHE A 128 -1.82 -6.34 2.33
C PHE A 128 -0.70 -6.89 3.20
N PHE A 129 0.45 -6.24 3.12
CA PHE A 129 1.60 -6.62 3.93
C PHE A 129 2.50 -5.41 4.19
N ILE A 130 3.29 -5.51 5.24
CA ILE A 130 4.25 -4.48 5.62
C ILE A 130 5.66 -5.06 5.52
N VAL A 131 6.55 -4.29 4.87
CA VAL A 131 7.99 -4.54 4.89
C VAL A 131 8.60 -3.53 5.85
N GLU A 132 9.25 -4.02 6.90
CA GLU A 132 9.92 -3.16 7.87
C GLU A 132 11.42 -3.19 7.61
N PHE A 133 12.03 -2.00 7.55
CA PHE A 133 13.47 -1.85 7.34
C PHE A 133 14.17 -1.88 8.69
N SER A 134 15.07 -2.83 8.88
CA SER A 134 15.89 -2.94 10.11
C SER A 134 17.30 -2.45 9.84
N GLY A 135 17.93 -1.89 10.86
CA GLY A 135 19.25 -1.30 10.75
C GLY A 135 20.42 -2.25 10.90
#